data_f6328985ee18e0008671d6142e534b49
#
_entry.id   f6328985ee18e0008671d6142e534b49
#
_cell.length_a   1.000
_cell.length_b   1.000
_cell.length_c   1.000
_cell.angle_alpha   90.00
_cell.angle_beta   90.00
_cell.angle_gamma   90.00
#
_symmetry.space_group_name_H-M   'P 1'
#
loop_
_entity.id
_entity.type
_entity.pdbx_description
1 polymer ?
#
loop_
_entity_poly.entity_id
_entity_poly.type
_entity_poly.pdbx_seq_one_letter_code
_entity_poly.pdbx_strand_id
1 'polypeptide(L)'
;YYGISYGAVVGAVYSRLFPAHLRSLTLDSPDDPEAWFGAGRPDPLWARLGPAEYGEATLEDLFSACESAGSRCQWAPTIRADYEHVIEALRTERLTVPGTGSFDASAFQNTVVGALYRFNQNGRDDYETLLGLIHALAQVADGTAPDAEPASDDSVIGQQTRAGFGALSQDATVSRMLTVDAVVCADAHEPPQREAWFMSAAAAEADSPGFGYYWISQDSICNGWSAAGNRVEDSVGISDYGTIDVPFLVLSNAHDPVVGEWGADRVKGLGPRGEAVAVTDGWGHGVLRGSSC
;
A
#
# COMPACT_ATOMS: atom_id res chain seq x y z
N TYR A 1 18.91 12.50 -8.57
CA TYR A 1 18.34 11.22 -8.13
C TYR A 1 16.81 11.31 -8.22
N TYR A 2 16.18 10.24 -8.64
CA TYR A 2 14.74 10.04 -8.61
C TYR A 2 14.43 8.74 -7.87
N GLY A 3 13.56 8.78 -6.88
CA GLY A 3 13.14 7.63 -6.09
C GLY A 3 11.65 7.62 -5.82
N ILE A 4 11.02 6.45 -5.92
CA ILE A 4 9.61 6.24 -5.62
C ILE A 4 9.52 5.41 -4.34
N SER A 5 8.56 5.75 -3.42
CA SER A 5 8.25 4.94 -2.24
C SER A 5 9.51 4.75 -1.38
N TYR A 6 9.89 3.53 -1.05
CA TYR A 6 11.16 3.21 -0.39
C TYR A 6 12.39 3.82 -1.11
N GLY A 7 12.35 4.00 -2.44
CA GLY A 7 13.39 4.71 -3.16
C GLY A 7 13.61 6.15 -2.67
N ALA A 8 12.61 6.78 -2.08
CA ALA A 8 12.75 8.08 -1.43
C ALA A 8 13.55 7.99 -0.13
N VAL A 9 13.34 6.93 0.67
CA VAL A 9 14.16 6.64 1.86
C VAL A 9 15.64 6.49 1.46
N VAL A 10 15.92 5.69 0.43
CA VAL A 10 17.27 5.53 -0.13
C VAL A 10 17.87 6.88 -0.56
N GLY A 11 17.04 7.71 -1.25
CA GLY A 11 17.48 9.04 -1.69
C GLY A 11 17.81 9.99 -0.53
N ALA A 12 16.98 9.98 0.51
CA ALA A 12 17.23 10.79 1.72
C ALA A 12 18.53 10.36 2.42
N VAL A 13 18.72 9.06 2.65
CA VAL A 13 19.97 8.51 3.23
C VAL A 13 21.19 8.84 2.36
N TYR A 14 21.07 8.63 1.04
CA TYR A 14 22.17 8.95 0.11
C TYR A 14 22.52 10.44 0.14
N SER A 15 21.52 11.32 0.21
CA SER A 15 21.76 12.77 0.28
C SER A 15 22.55 13.17 1.55
N ARG A 16 22.32 12.46 2.63
CA ARG A 16 23.01 12.68 3.90
C ARG A 16 24.44 12.19 3.87
N LEU A 17 24.67 11.01 3.28
CA LEU A 17 26.02 10.42 3.19
C LEU A 17 26.89 11.09 2.13
N PHE A 18 26.30 11.49 1.01
CA PHE A 18 27.04 11.93 -0.18
C PHE A 18 26.48 13.22 -0.78
N PRO A 19 26.29 14.30 0.01
CA PRO A 19 25.62 15.52 -0.49
C PRO A 19 26.36 16.15 -1.68
N ALA A 20 27.68 16.04 -1.74
CA ALA A 20 28.46 16.56 -2.84
C ALA A 20 28.27 15.82 -4.19
N HIS A 21 27.68 14.63 -4.16
CA HIS A 21 27.40 13.83 -5.36
C HIS A 21 25.99 14.08 -5.92
N LEU A 22 25.17 14.88 -5.25
CA LEU A 22 23.81 15.18 -5.66
C LEU A 22 23.64 16.65 -6.06
N ARG A 23 23.02 16.85 -7.22
CA ARG A 23 22.54 18.17 -7.62
C ARG A 23 21.14 18.45 -7.07
N SER A 24 20.26 17.45 -7.11
CA SER A 24 18.88 17.51 -6.65
C SER A 24 18.29 16.13 -6.47
N LEU A 25 17.16 16.04 -5.73
CA LEU A 25 16.35 14.84 -5.57
C LEU A 25 14.95 15.08 -6.11
N THR A 26 14.32 14.03 -6.62
CA THR A 26 12.87 13.95 -6.80
C THR A 26 12.40 12.72 -6.06
N LEU A 27 11.52 12.91 -5.10
CA LEU A 27 10.99 11.91 -4.18
C LEU A 27 9.50 11.77 -4.48
N ASP A 28 9.12 10.66 -5.08
CA ASP A 28 7.78 10.42 -5.61
C ASP A 28 7.04 9.44 -4.70
N SER A 29 5.87 9.84 -4.20
CA SER A 29 5.10 9.06 -3.21
C SER A 29 6.02 8.52 -2.09
N PRO A 30 6.73 9.40 -1.38
CA PRO A 30 7.85 9.01 -0.54
C PRO A 30 7.40 8.43 0.80
N ASP A 31 7.98 7.30 1.20
CA ASP A 31 7.95 6.88 2.60
C ASP A 31 8.77 7.87 3.45
N ASP A 32 8.26 8.19 4.65
CA ASP A 32 8.95 9.03 5.63
C ASP A 32 10.14 8.25 6.22
N PRO A 33 11.40 8.69 6.01
CA PRO A 33 12.57 7.98 6.53
C PRO A 33 12.59 7.84 8.05
N GLU A 34 12.08 8.82 8.81
CA GLU A 34 12.02 8.74 10.27
C GLU A 34 11.02 7.66 10.72
N ALA A 35 9.86 7.57 10.06
CA ALA A 35 8.89 6.52 10.31
C ALA A 35 9.40 5.16 9.83
N TRP A 36 10.11 5.13 8.69
CA TRP A 36 10.71 3.92 8.14
C TRP A 36 11.68 3.27 9.13
N PHE A 37 12.69 4.01 9.56
CA PHE A 37 13.68 3.47 10.49
C PHE A 37 13.11 3.25 11.90
N GLY A 38 12.29 4.17 12.41
CA GLY A 38 11.51 4.03 13.63
C GLY A 38 12.33 3.89 14.91
N ALA A 39 13.55 4.43 14.98
CA ALA A 39 14.39 4.36 16.17
C ALA A 39 13.66 4.86 17.44
N GLY A 40 13.57 4.00 18.45
CA GLY A 40 12.89 4.31 19.72
C GLY A 40 11.36 4.34 19.64
N ARG A 41 10.76 3.91 18.54
CA ARG A 41 9.30 3.81 18.38
C ARG A 41 8.81 2.42 18.81
N PRO A 42 7.69 2.33 19.53
CA PRO A 42 7.16 1.05 20.00
C PRO A 42 6.32 0.30 18.95
N ASP A 43 5.92 1.00 17.87
CA ASP A 43 4.98 0.48 16.89
C ASP A 43 5.68 -0.19 15.72
N PRO A 44 5.05 -1.19 15.06
CA PRO A 44 5.54 -1.77 13.81
C PRO A 44 5.62 -0.73 12.67
N LEU A 45 6.46 -0.99 11.67
CA LEU A 45 6.70 -0.10 10.53
C LEU A 45 5.40 0.37 9.87
N TRP A 46 4.52 -0.56 9.49
CA TRP A 46 3.31 -0.19 8.78
C TRP A 46 2.30 0.58 9.65
N ALA A 47 2.35 0.42 10.97
CA ALA A 47 1.57 1.29 11.87
C ALA A 47 2.15 2.72 11.94
N ARG A 48 3.47 2.86 11.79
CA ARG A 48 4.11 4.18 11.77
C ARG A 48 3.91 4.93 10.45
N LEU A 49 3.85 4.20 9.32
CA LEU A 49 3.65 4.77 7.98
C LEU A 49 2.18 5.04 7.67
N GLY A 50 1.25 4.27 8.24
CA GLY A 50 -0.20 4.48 8.13
C GLY A 50 -0.85 4.06 6.80
N PRO A 51 -0.36 3.06 6.03
CA PRO A 51 -0.98 2.68 4.76
C PRO A 51 -2.38 2.06 4.91
N ALA A 52 -2.77 1.62 6.10
CA ALA A 52 -4.13 1.16 6.35
C ALA A 52 -5.14 2.30 6.18
N GLU A 53 -4.87 3.44 6.81
CA GLU A 53 -5.72 4.63 6.73
C GLU A 53 -5.76 5.22 5.31
N TYR A 54 -4.63 5.27 4.62
CA TYR A 54 -4.57 5.78 3.24
C TYR A 54 -5.28 4.86 2.25
N GLY A 55 -5.12 3.55 2.41
CA GLY A 55 -5.80 2.56 1.58
C GLY A 55 -7.31 2.62 1.72
N GLU A 56 -7.80 2.72 2.96
CA GLU A 56 -9.23 2.90 3.24
C GLU A 56 -9.75 4.21 2.66
N ALA A 57 -9.08 5.34 2.93
CA ALA A 57 -9.50 6.64 2.40
C ALA A 57 -9.57 6.64 0.87
N THR A 58 -8.58 6.03 0.20
CA THR A 58 -8.58 5.91 -1.27
C THR A 58 -9.74 5.04 -1.77
N LEU A 59 -10.07 3.95 -1.07
CA LEU A 59 -11.22 3.10 -1.42
C LEU A 59 -12.55 3.85 -1.22
N GLU A 60 -12.68 4.60 -0.14
CA GLU A 60 -13.84 5.44 0.15
C GLU A 60 -14.05 6.53 -0.90
N ASP A 61 -12.98 7.14 -1.38
CA ASP A 61 -13.00 8.09 -2.48
C ASP A 61 -13.45 7.43 -3.78
N LEU A 62 -13.02 6.19 -4.04
CA LEU A 62 -13.48 5.41 -5.19
C LEU A 62 -14.98 5.11 -5.12
N PHE A 63 -15.49 4.73 -3.93
CA PHE A 63 -16.92 4.54 -3.73
C PHE A 63 -17.69 5.84 -3.94
N SER A 64 -17.21 6.94 -3.41
CA SER A 64 -17.80 8.27 -3.59
C SER A 64 -17.84 8.71 -5.05
N ALA A 65 -16.78 8.40 -5.81
CA ALA A 65 -16.72 8.65 -7.25
C ALA A 65 -17.76 7.79 -8.01
N CYS A 66 -17.91 6.52 -7.65
CA CYS A 66 -18.93 5.64 -8.23
C CYS A 66 -20.33 6.16 -7.94
N GLU A 67 -20.64 6.47 -6.69
CA GLU A 67 -21.95 7.01 -6.28
C GLU A 67 -22.27 8.33 -7.01
N SER A 68 -21.31 9.22 -7.12
CA SER A 68 -21.45 10.51 -7.84
C SER A 68 -21.65 10.33 -9.34
N ALA A 69 -21.15 9.24 -9.91
CA ALA A 69 -21.36 8.89 -11.32
C ALA A 69 -22.81 8.44 -11.60
N GLY A 70 -23.55 8.03 -10.56
CA GLY A 70 -24.94 7.59 -10.65
C GLY A 70 -25.11 6.43 -11.62
N SER A 71 -26.00 6.55 -12.58
CA SER A 71 -26.27 5.48 -13.57
C SER A 71 -25.09 5.08 -14.46
N ARG A 72 -23.98 5.83 -14.42
CA ARG A 72 -22.74 5.47 -15.12
C ARG A 72 -21.88 4.49 -14.36
N CYS A 73 -22.13 4.33 -13.05
CA CYS A 73 -21.56 3.29 -12.22
C CYS A 73 -22.70 2.37 -11.75
N GLN A 74 -22.78 1.19 -12.31
CA GLN A 74 -23.91 0.27 -12.03
C GLN A 74 -23.99 -0.21 -10.59
N TRP A 75 -22.88 -0.16 -9.85
CA TRP A 75 -22.79 -0.58 -8.45
C TRP A 75 -23.05 0.56 -7.45
N ALA A 76 -23.26 1.80 -7.92
CA ALA A 76 -23.48 2.97 -7.07
C ALA A 76 -24.49 2.78 -5.93
N PRO A 77 -25.61 2.03 -6.11
CA PRO A 77 -26.58 1.88 -5.04
C PRO A 77 -26.13 0.99 -3.87
N THR A 78 -25.14 0.11 -4.06
CA THR A 78 -24.86 -0.99 -3.11
C THR A 78 -23.40 -1.12 -2.72
N ILE A 79 -22.47 -0.52 -3.45
CA ILE A 79 -21.03 -0.83 -3.38
C ILE A 79 -20.42 -0.77 -1.98
N ARG A 80 -20.83 0.19 -1.14
CA ARG A 80 -20.35 0.29 0.26
C ARG A 80 -20.87 -0.88 1.10
N ALA A 81 -22.15 -1.15 1.01
CA ALA A 81 -22.78 -2.26 1.72
C ALA A 81 -22.21 -3.61 1.23
N ASP A 82 -21.97 -3.74 -0.08
CA ASP A 82 -21.35 -4.92 -0.66
C ASP A 82 -19.94 -5.14 -0.07
N TYR A 83 -19.12 -4.10 0.03
CA TYR A 83 -17.79 -4.19 0.62
C TYR A 83 -17.82 -4.59 2.10
N GLU A 84 -18.63 -3.91 2.91
CA GLU A 84 -18.81 -4.23 4.33
C GLU A 84 -19.27 -5.67 4.52
N HIS A 85 -20.22 -6.13 3.69
CA HIS A 85 -20.70 -7.50 3.73
C HIS A 85 -19.63 -8.53 3.39
N VAL A 86 -18.82 -8.25 2.36
CA VAL A 86 -17.68 -9.11 1.97
C VAL A 86 -16.66 -9.20 3.09
N ILE A 87 -16.27 -8.07 3.71
CA ILE A 87 -15.32 -8.06 4.82
C ILE A 87 -15.82 -8.90 5.99
N GLU A 88 -17.11 -8.78 6.34
CA GLU A 88 -17.68 -9.57 7.44
C GLU A 88 -17.74 -11.07 7.11
N ALA A 89 -18.18 -11.44 5.91
CA ALA A 89 -18.22 -12.85 5.48
C ALA A 89 -16.82 -13.49 5.47
N LEU A 90 -15.81 -12.76 4.98
CA LEU A 90 -14.44 -13.25 4.91
C LEU A 90 -13.76 -13.44 6.27
N ARG A 91 -14.36 -13.00 7.38
CA ARG A 91 -13.90 -13.30 8.74
C ARG A 91 -14.03 -14.78 9.10
N THR A 92 -14.99 -15.46 8.51
CA THR A 92 -15.36 -16.84 8.89
C THR A 92 -15.29 -17.84 7.76
N GLU A 93 -15.34 -17.39 6.50
CA GLU A 93 -15.37 -18.29 5.35
C GLU A 93 -14.56 -17.76 4.16
N ARG A 94 -14.36 -18.63 3.19
CA ARG A 94 -13.78 -18.27 1.88
C ARG A 94 -14.90 -18.09 0.89
N LEU A 95 -14.83 -17.05 0.09
CA LEU A 95 -15.79 -16.78 -0.97
C LEU A 95 -15.19 -17.17 -2.32
N THR A 96 -15.97 -17.86 -3.17
CA THR A 96 -15.50 -18.31 -4.48
C THR A 96 -16.38 -17.76 -5.59
N VAL A 97 -15.82 -16.92 -6.45
CA VAL A 97 -16.48 -16.42 -7.66
C VAL A 97 -16.09 -17.35 -8.82
N PRO A 98 -17.07 -18.03 -9.46
CA PRO A 98 -16.80 -18.91 -10.59
C PRO A 98 -16.07 -18.19 -11.72
N GLY A 99 -15.03 -18.80 -12.25
CA GLY A 99 -14.21 -18.23 -13.33
C GLY A 99 -13.17 -17.17 -12.87
N THR A 100 -13.29 -16.64 -11.65
CA THR A 100 -12.38 -15.63 -11.12
C THR A 100 -11.44 -16.21 -10.05
N GLY A 101 -11.98 -16.87 -9.03
CA GLY A 101 -11.13 -17.48 -8.00
C GLY A 101 -11.79 -17.58 -6.63
N SER A 102 -11.00 -18.03 -5.63
CA SER A 102 -11.43 -18.17 -4.25
C SER A 102 -10.62 -17.25 -3.35
N PHE A 103 -11.31 -16.48 -2.53
CA PHE A 103 -10.76 -15.42 -1.69
C PHE A 103 -10.93 -15.76 -0.21
N ASP A 104 -9.88 -15.63 0.56
CA ASP A 104 -9.94 -15.34 1.99
C ASP A 104 -9.69 -13.85 2.22
N ALA A 105 -9.75 -13.38 3.46
CA ALA A 105 -9.57 -11.98 3.80
C ALA A 105 -8.25 -11.41 3.25
N SER A 106 -7.15 -12.15 3.37
CA SER A 106 -5.83 -11.70 2.90
C SER A 106 -5.78 -11.61 1.37
N ALA A 107 -6.27 -12.62 0.65
CA ALA A 107 -6.29 -12.62 -0.82
C ALA A 107 -7.20 -11.51 -1.37
N PHE A 108 -8.34 -11.29 -0.75
CA PHE A 108 -9.25 -10.20 -1.11
C PHE A 108 -8.58 -8.84 -0.90
N GLN A 109 -8.04 -8.60 0.30
CA GLN A 109 -7.42 -7.31 0.61
C GLN A 109 -6.19 -7.04 -0.24
N ASN A 110 -5.39 -8.07 -0.53
CA ASN A 110 -4.27 -7.95 -1.48
C ASN A 110 -4.75 -7.52 -2.88
N THR A 111 -5.91 -8.01 -3.31
CA THR A 111 -6.51 -7.62 -4.60
C THR A 111 -6.98 -6.17 -4.57
N VAL A 112 -7.65 -5.74 -3.51
CA VAL A 112 -8.10 -4.35 -3.32
C VAL A 112 -6.90 -3.40 -3.33
N VAL A 113 -5.91 -3.63 -2.47
CA VAL A 113 -4.70 -2.79 -2.38
C VAL A 113 -3.96 -2.77 -3.71
N GLY A 114 -3.81 -3.92 -4.37
CA GLY A 114 -3.13 -4.02 -5.65
C GLY A 114 -3.82 -3.27 -6.78
N ALA A 115 -5.15 -3.23 -6.81
CA ALA A 115 -5.91 -2.46 -7.77
C ALA A 115 -5.75 -0.94 -7.52
N LEU A 116 -5.93 -0.51 -6.28
CA LEU A 116 -5.75 0.89 -5.88
C LEU A 116 -4.31 1.38 -6.15
N TYR A 117 -3.31 0.57 -5.86
CA TYR A 117 -1.89 0.88 -6.05
C TYR A 117 -1.53 1.20 -7.50
N ARG A 118 -2.13 0.48 -8.46
CA ARG A 118 -1.81 0.58 -9.89
C ARG A 118 -2.78 1.40 -10.70
N PHE A 119 -3.70 2.06 -10.08
CA PHE A 119 -4.78 2.80 -10.73
C PHE A 119 -4.29 3.78 -11.81
N ASN A 120 -3.16 4.46 -11.56
CA ASN A 120 -2.55 5.40 -12.51
C ASN A 120 -1.89 4.73 -13.73
N GLN A 121 -1.67 3.40 -13.68
CA GLN A 121 -0.97 2.67 -14.75
C GLN A 121 -1.95 2.04 -15.74
N ASN A 122 -3.11 1.60 -15.29
CA ASN A 122 -4.05 0.78 -16.06
C ASN A 122 -5.39 1.50 -16.32
N GLY A 123 -5.61 2.64 -15.68
CA GLY A 123 -6.76 3.48 -15.95
C GLY A 123 -8.08 2.92 -15.44
N ARG A 124 -9.14 3.29 -16.16
CA ARG A 124 -10.52 3.11 -15.74
C ARG A 124 -10.96 1.65 -15.59
N ASP A 125 -10.39 0.75 -16.37
CA ASP A 125 -10.84 -0.64 -16.44
C ASP A 125 -10.55 -1.41 -15.15
N ASP A 126 -9.52 -1.02 -14.39
CA ASP A 126 -9.18 -1.72 -13.15
C ASP A 126 -10.15 -1.42 -12.01
N TYR A 127 -10.66 -0.19 -11.89
CA TYR A 127 -11.61 0.11 -10.83
C TYR A 127 -12.99 -0.50 -11.12
N GLU A 128 -13.45 -0.51 -12.38
CA GLU A 128 -14.70 -1.17 -12.75
C GLU A 128 -14.63 -2.67 -12.45
N THR A 129 -13.47 -3.29 -12.72
CA THR A 129 -13.24 -4.69 -12.38
C THR A 129 -13.19 -4.93 -10.86
N LEU A 130 -12.59 -4.01 -10.08
CA LEU A 130 -12.59 -4.10 -8.62
C LEU A 130 -14.00 -3.98 -8.04
N LEU A 131 -14.78 -2.98 -8.47
CA LEU A 131 -16.15 -2.79 -8.00
C LEU A 131 -17.03 -3.99 -8.37
N GLY A 132 -16.88 -4.53 -9.58
CA GLY A 132 -17.57 -5.74 -10.02
C GLY A 132 -17.20 -6.98 -9.20
N LEU A 133 -15.92 -7.12 -8.82
CA LEU A 133 -15.48 -8.21 -7.95
C LEU A 133 -16.09 -8.10 -6.54
N ILE A 134 -16.09 -6.90 -5.96
CA ILE A 134 -16.72 -6.66 -4.64
C ILE A 134 -18.19 -7.06 -4.68
N HIS A 135 -18.91 -6.60 -5.69
CA HIS A 135 -20.33 -6.93 -5.85
C HIS A 135 -20.56 -8.44 -6.04
N ALA A 136 -19.78 -9.09 -6.88
CA ALA A 136 -19.88 -10.54 -7.09
C ALA A 136 -19.59 -11.35 -5.82
N LEU A 137 -18.63 -10.93 -5.01
CA LEU A 137 -18.34 -11.56 -3.73
C LEU A 137 -19.47 -11.37 -2.72
N ALA A 138 -20.11 -10.19 -2.69
CA ALA A 138 -21.27 -9.96 -1.85
C ALA A 138 -22.43 -10.88 -2.22
N GLN A 139 -22.70 -11.07 -3.52
CA GLN A 139 -23.71 -12.02 -4.00
C GLN A 139 -23.39 -13.46 -3.58
N VAL A 140 -22.13 -13.87 -3.65
CA VAL A 140 -21.69 -15.19 -3.17
C VAL A 140 -21.89 -15.33 -1.67
N ALA A 141 -21.57 -14.30 -0.88
CA ALA A 141 -21.81 -14.29 0.57
C ALA A 141 -23.31 -14.44 0.92
N ASP A 142 -24.20 -13.88 0.10
CA ASP A 142 -25.65 -14.06 0.20
C ASP A 142 -26.14 -15.43 -0.31
N GLY A 143 -25.25 -16.30 -0.79
CA GLY A 143 -25.61 -17.60 -1.35
C GLY A 143 -26.28 -17.51 -2.73
N THR A 144 -26.13 -16.40 -3.42
CA THR A 144 -26.66 -16.19 -4.78
C THR A 144 -25.56 -16.40 -5.83
N ALA A 145 -25.98 -16.73 -7.07
CA ALA A 145 -25.01 -16.82 -8.15
C ALA A 145 -24.61 -15.40 -8.60
N PRO A 146 -23.32 -15.11 -8.73
CA PRO A 146 -22.87 -13.81 -9.19
C PRO A 146 -23.29 -13.57 -10.65
N ASP A 147 -23.74 -12.36 -10.94
CA ASP A 147 -24.10 -11.88 -12.28
C ASP A 147 -22.94 -11.12 -12.96
N ALA A 148 -21.80 -11.00 -12.29
CA ALA A 148 -20.61 -10.35 -12.81
C ALA A 148 -19.86 -11.23 -13.83
N GLU A 149 -19.45 -10.62 -14.95
CA GLU A 149 -18.54 -11.26 -15.88
C GLU A 149 -17.16 -11.50 -15.19
N PRO A 150 -16.49 -12.62 -15.50
CA PRO A 150 -15.15 -12.88 -14.99
C PRO A 150 -14.20 -11.73 -15.31
N ALA A 151 -13.27 -11.42 -14.38
CA ALA A 151 -12.23 -10.45 -14.63
C ALA A 151 -11.45 -10.80 -15.90
N SER A 152 -11.27 -9.82 -16.82
CA SER A 152 -10.55 -10.06 -18.06
C SER A 152 -9.11 -10.53 -17.76
N ASP A 153 -8.58 -11.36 -18.67
CA ASP A 153 -7.23 -11.91 -18.54
C ASP A 153 -6.13 -10.85 -18.48
N ASP A 154 -6.38 -9.69 -19.06
CA ASP A 154 -5.44 -8.57 -19.13
C ASP A 154 -5.61 -7.58 -17.98
N SER A 155 -6.69 -7.66 -17.19
CA SER A 155 -6.88 -6.81 -16.02
C SER A 155 -5.87 -7.16 -14.90
N VAL A 156 -5.52 -6.17 -14.06
CA VAL A 156 -4.68 -6.40 -12.87
C VAL A 156 -5.31 -7.43 -11.95
N ILE A 157 -6.63 -7.38 -11.78
CA ILE A 157 -7.36 -8.35 -10.97
C ILE A 157 -7.29 -9.74 -11.58
N GLY A 158 -7.50 -9.88 -12.89
CA GLY A 158 -7.33 -11.15 -13.59
C GLY A 158 -5.90 -11.69 -13.50
N GLN A 159 -4.89 -10.84 -13.58
CA GLN A 159 -3.50 -11.21 -13.38
C GLN A 159 -3.20 -11.59 -11.93
N GLN A 160 -3.72 -10.85 -10.94
CA GLN A 160 -3.52 -11.13 -9.51
C GLN A 160 -4.25 -12.39 -9.06
N THR A 161 -5.48 -12.61 -9.53
CA THR A 161 -6.22 -13.84 -9.20
C THR A 161 -5.53 -15.06 -9.79
N ARG A 162 -5.02 -14.99 -11.02
CA ARG A 162 -4.20 -16.06 -11.58
C ARG A 162 -2.86 -16.23 -10.87
N ALA A 163 -2.19 -15.13 -10.53
CA ALA A 163 -0.93 -15.16 -9.78
C ALA A 163 -1.12 -15.70 -8.35
N GLY A 164 -2.24 -15.38 -7.72
CA GLY A 164 -2.58 -15.88 -6.38
C GLY A 164 -2.97 -17.35 -6.36
N PHE A 165 -3.45 -17.90 -7.48
CA PHE A 165 -4.05 -19.23 -7.51
C PHE A 165 -3.39 -20.25 -8.45
N GLY A 166 -2.31 -19.91 -9.14
CA GLY A 166 -1.74 -21.01 -9.89
C GLY A 166 -0.66 -20.81 -10.89
N ALA A 167 0.05 -19.73 -11.02
CA ALA A 167 1.18 -19.76 -11.96
C ALA A 167 2.19 -18.60 -11.92
N LEU A 168 2.30 -17.83 -10.88
CA LEU A 168 3.66 -17.42 -10.58
C LEU A 168 4.30 -18.67 -10.01
N SER A 169 5.41 -19.10 -10.59
CA SER A 169 6.20 -20.11 -9.90
C SER A 169 6.26 -19.65 -8.45
N GLN A 170 5.83 -20.50 -7.53
CA GLN A 170 5.84 -20.18 -6.09
C GLN A 170 7.16 -19.51 -5.71
N ASP A 171 8.22 -19.87 -6.39
CA ASP A 171 9.56 -19.31 -6.26
C ASP A 171 9.69 -17.81 -6.56
N ALA A 172 9.02 -17.26 -7.57
CA ALA A 172 9.16 -15.83 -7.91
C ALA A 172 8.36 -14.94 -6.97
N THR A 173 7.17 -15.35 -6.55
CA THR A 173 6.36 -14.60 -5.57
C THR A 173 6.98 -14.68 -4.18
N VAL A 174 7.38 -15.87 -3.73
CA VAL A 174 8.09 -16.07 -2.46
C VAL A 174 9.40 -15.29 -2.46
N SER A 175 10.18 -15.32 -3.54
CA SER A 175 11.43 -14.57 -3.65
C SER A 175 11.21 -13.06 -3.56
N ARG A 176 10.14 -12.52 -4.17
CA ARG A 176 9.80 -11.09 -4.10
C ARG A 176 9.36 -10.67 -2.71
N MET A 177 8.47 -11.42 -2.08
CA MET A 177 8.03 -11.15 -0.71
C MET A 177 9.21 -11.19 0.26
N LEU A 178 10.01 -12.27 0.23
CA LEU A 178 11.19 -12.39 1.07
C LEU A 178 12.23 -11.27 0.84
N THR A 179 12.30 -10.70 -0.37
CA THR A 179 13.21 -9.56 -0.63
C THR A 179 12.70 -8.29 0.06
N VAL A 180 11.39 -8.01 0.00
CA VAL A 180 10.80 -6.85 0.70
C VAL A 180 10.96 -7.03 2.20
N ASP A 181 10.58 -8.21 2.73
CA ASP A 181 10.70 -8.52 4.16
C ASP A 181 12.15 -8.41 4.63
N ALA A 182 13.11 -8.90 3.85
CA ALA A 182 14.53 -8.81 4.20
C ALA A 182 15.01 -7.36 4.30
N VAL A 183 14.56 -6.47 3.39
CA VAL A 183 14.89 -5.04 3.44
C VAL A 183 14.25 -4.41 4.67
N VAL A 184 12.95 -4.60 4.86
CA VAL A 184 12.22 -4.04 6.01
C VAL A 184 12.83 -4.51 7.33
N CYS A 185 13.02 -5.83 7.50
CA CYS A 185 13.56 -6.39 8.74
C CYS A 185 15.03 -6.00 8.99
N ALA A 186 15.78 -5.65 7.94
CA ALA A 186 17.15 -5.18 8.07
C ALA A 186 17.24 -3.69 8.42
N ASP A 187 16.32 -2.88 7.89
CA ASP A 187 16.35 -1.43 8.05
C ASP A 187 15.53 -0.95 9.25
N ALA A 188 14.30 -1.42 9.40
CA ALA A 188 13.36 -0.90 10.38
C ALA A 188 13.64 -1.40 11.81
N HIS A 189 13.45 -0.51 12.79
CA HIS A 189 13.38 -0.90 14.20
C HIS A 189 11.99 -1.44 14.49
N GLU A 190 11.88 -2.75 14.51
CA GLU A 190 10.63 -3.43 14.78
C GLU A 190 10.50 -3.80 16.27
N PRO A 191 9.30 -3.75 16.85
CA PRO A 191 9.11 -4.10 18.24
C PRO A 191 9.44 -5.59 18.46
N PRO A 192 10.23 -5.92 19.50
CA PRO A 192 10.58 -7.31 19.79
C PRO A 192 9.43 -8.10 20.44
N GLN A 193 8.40 -7.42 20.92
CA GLN A 193 7.25 -8.03 21.58
C GLN A 193 6.13 -8.29 20.58
N ARG A 194 5.69 -9.54 20.45
CA ARG A 194 4.57 -9.94 19.59
C ARG A 194 3.28 -9.18 19.88
N GLU A 195 3.06 -8.86 21.14
CA GLU A 195 1.88 -8.14 21.61
C GLU A 195 1.75 -6.76 20.95
N ALA A 196 2.86 -6.09 20.65
CA ALA A 196 2.84 -4.80 19.96
C ALA A 196 2.21 -4.91 18.56
N TRP A 197 2.53 -5.99 17.84
CA TRP A 197 1.96 -6.27 16.53
C TRP A 197 0.45 -6.52 16.60
N PHE A 198 -0.01 -7.34 17.53
CA PHE A 198 -1.43 -7.61 17.70
C PHE A 198 -2.22 -6.37 18.12
N MET A 199 -1.66 -5.57 19.03
CA MET A 199 -2.31 -4.34 19.47
C MET A 199 -2.40 -3.30 18.36
N SER A 200 -1.32 -3.09 17.60
CA SER A 200 -1.30 -2.18 16.46
C SER A 200 -2.23 -2.64 15.35
N ALA A 201 -2.24 -3.95 15.04
CA ALA A 201 -3.14 -4.49 14.02
C ALA A 201 -4.61 -4.35 14.42
N ALA A 202 -4.95 -4.62 15.69
CA ALA A 202 -6.31 -4.46 16.18
C ALA A 202 -6.77 -2.99 16.20
N ALA A 203 -5.89 -2.06 16.54
CA ALA A 203 -6.17 -0.64 16.50
C ALA A 203 -6.40 -0.17 15.05
N ALA A 204 -5.47 -0.50 14.15
CA ALA A 204 -5.60 -0.14 12.73
C ALA A 204 -6.85 -0.77 12.09
N GLU A 205 -7.21 -2.01 12.47
CA GLU A 205 -8.42 -2.67 11.95
C GLU A 205 -9.72 -2.03 12.46
N ALA A 206 -9.70 -1.45 13.66
CA ALA A 206 -10.87 -0.74 14.20
C ALA A 206 -11.12 0.58 13.45
N ASP A 207 -10.05 1.24 13.00
CA ASP A 207 -10.09 2.50 12.27
C ASP A 207 -10.21 2.29 10.75
N SER A 208 -9.63 1.20 10.22
CA SER A 208 -9.55 0.90 8.79
C SER A 208 -9.85 -0.60 8.53
N PRO A 209 -11.15 -1.01 8.54
CA PRO A 209 -11.57 -2.40 8.41
C PRO A 209 -11.08 -3.08 7.14
N GLY A 210 -10.44 -4.25 7.33
CA GLY A 210 -9.80 -5.03 6.26
C GLY A 210 -8.37 -4.59 5.95
N PHE A 211 -8.04 -3.32 6.09
CA PHE A 211 -6.68 -2.80 5.82
C PHE A 211 -5.74 -2.95 7.03
N GLY A 212 -6.24 -2.83 8.27
CA GLY A 212 -5.43 -2.85 9.47
C GLY A 212 -4.68 -4.18 9.64
N TYR A 213 -5.38 -5.29 9.68
CA TYR A 213 -4.75 -6.61 9.78
C TYR A 213 -3.88 -6.92 8.56
N TYR A 214 -4.32 -6.53 7.37
CA TYR A 214 -3.57 -6.76 6.14
C TYR A 214 -2.18 -6.13 6.20
N TRP A 215 -2.10 -4.83 6.49
CA TRP A 215 -0.82 -4.11 6.48
C TRP A 215 0.07 -4.49 7.67
N ILE A 216 -0.47 -4.44 8.88
CA ILE A 216 0.36 -4.65 10.09
C ILE A 216 0.91 -6.08 10.18
N SER A 217 0.20 -7.06 9.62
CA SER A 217 0.67 -8.46 9.67
C SER A 217 1.83 -8.77 8.72
N GLN A 218 2.05 -7.95 7.69
CA GLN A 218 3.04 -8.26 6.65
C GLN A 218 4.46 -8.39 7.20
N ASP A 219 4.88 -7.46 8.08
CA ASP A 219 6.22 -7.47 8.64
C ASP A 219 6.34 -8.28 9.94
N SER A 220 5.30 -9.00 10.34
CA SER A 220 5.33 -9.82 11.56
C SER A 220 6.44 -10.88 11.55
N ILE A 221 6.95 -11.27 10.39
CA ILE A 221 8.13 -12.13 10.22
C ILE A 221 9.38 -11.49 10.82
N CYS A 222 9.46 -10.17 10.90
CA CYS A 222 10.61 -9.46 11.46
C CYS A 222 10.78 -9.71 12.97
N ASN A 223 9.73 -10.12 13.68
CA ASN A 223 9.80 -10.47 15.10
C ASN A 223 10.81 -11.60 15.40
N GLY A 224 11.10 -12.46 14.42
CA GLY A 224 12.10 -13.52 14.53
C GLY A 224 13.40 -13.26 13.78
N TRP A 225 13.53 -12.10 13.17
CA TRP A 225 14.68 -11.77 12.33
C TRP A 225 15.93 -11.50 13.16
N SER A 226 17.01 -12.24 12.91
CA SER A 226 18.24 -12.19 13.69
C SER A 226 19.23 -11.08 13.30
N ALA A 227 18.79 -10.11 12.51
CA ALA A 227 19.62 -8.99 12.04
C ALA A 227 19.94 -7.93 13.12
N ALA A 228 19.58 -8.18 14.38
CA ALA A 228 19.97 -7.34 15.50
C ALA A 228 21.50 -7.15 15.52
N GLY A 229 21.94 -5.91 15.26
CA GLY A 229 23.36 -5.55 15.16
C GLY A 229 23.92 -5.35 13.75
N ASN A 230 23.11 -5.54 12.71
CA ASN A 230 23.51 -5.29 11.31
C ASN A 230 22.58 -4.29 10.60
N ARG A 231 21.93 -3.41 11.36
CA ARG A 231 21.08 -2.37 10.74
C ARG A 231 21.95 -1.37 9.98
N VAL A 232 21.40 -0.87 8.87
CA VAL A 232 22.10 0.11 8.03
C VAL A 232 22.53 1.33 8.85
N GLU A 233 21.67 1.83 9.73
CA GLU A 233 21.99 2.95 10.61
C GLU A 233 23.17 2.67 11.57
N ASP A 234 23.26 1.47 12.12
CA ASP A 234 24.39 1.06 12.99
C ASP A 234 25.70 1.00 12.19
N SER A 235 25.60 0.64 10.91
CA SER A 235 26.76 0.49 10.02
C SER A 235 27.29 1.83 9.51
N VAL A 236 26.41 2.82 9.29
CA VAL A 236 26.76 4.12 8.70
C VAL A 236 26.75 5.27 9.69
N GLY A 237 26.41 5.00 10.96
CA GLY A 237 26.39 6.00 12.03
C GLY A 237 25.43 7.15 11.82
N ILE A 238 24.34 6.91 11.08
CA ILE A 238 23.30 7.91 10.82
C ILE A 238 22.27 7.78 11.93
N SER A 239 22.18 8.77 12.79
CA SER A 239 21.14 8.91 13.81
C SER A 239 20.12 9.99 13.47
N ASP A 240 20.32 10.75 12.39
CA ASP A 240 19.50 11.86 11.96
C ASP A 240 19.23 11.76 10.46
N TYR A 241 18.09 11.16 10.12
CA TYR A 241 17.58 11.10 8.74
C TYR A 241 16.84 12.36 8.33
N GLY A 242 16.74 13.33 9.25
CA GLY A 242 15.83 14.43 9.21
C GLY A 242 16.32 15.67 8.46
N THR A 243 17.50 15.65 7.75
CA THR A 243 17.93 16.85 7.05
C THR A 243 18.43 16.56 5.65
N ILE A 244 17.69 17.03 4.65
CA ILE A 244 18.09 17.01 3.24
C ILE A 244 18.62 18.41 2.86
N ASP A 245 19.92 18.55 2.70
CA ASP A 245 20.58 19.84 2.41
C ASP A 245 20.63 20.21 0.92
N VAL A 246 20.35 19.26 0.03
CA VAL A 246 20.29 19.52 -1.42
C VAL A 246 18.86 19.96 -1.83
N PRO A 247 18.67 20.67 -2.96
CA PRO A 247 17.32 20.93 -3.46
C PRO A 247 16.56 19.63 -3.75
N PHE A 248 15.32 19.55 -3.30
CA PHE A 248 14.49 18.38 -3.58
C PHE A 248 13.03 18.72 -3.83
N LEU A 249 12.39 17.89 -4.62
CA LEU A 249 10.98 17.94 -4.98
C LEU A 249 10.29 16.69 -4.46
N VAL A 250 9.19 16.87 -3.74
CA VAL A 250 8.28 15.81 -3.34
C VAL A 250 7.08 15.81 -4.26
N LEU A 251 6.72 14.64 -4.78
CA LEU A 251 5.52 14.44 -5.58
C LEU A 251 4.57 13.51 -4.83
N SER A 252 3.26 13.81 -4.87
CA SER A 252 2.22 12.96 -4.27
C SER A 252 0.94 12.97 -5.11
N ASN A 253 0.20 11.86 -5.08
CA ASN A 253 -1.18 11.80 -5.54
C ASN A 253 -2.12 11.97 -4.36
N ALA A 254 -3.23 12.68 -4.54
CA ALA A 254 -4.24 12.85 -3.47
C ALA A 254 -4.87 11.50 -3.06
N HIS A 255 -5.03 10.57 -4.01
CA HIS A 255 -5.60 9.24 -3.79
C HIS A 255 -4.51 8.16 -3.91
N ASP A 256 -3.43 8.30 -3.13
CA ASP A 256 -2.37 7.29 -3.02
C ASP A 256 -2.72 6.33 -1.86
N PRO A 257 -2.92 5.02 -2.12
CA PRO A 257 -3.37 4.07 -1.08
C PRO A 257 -2.27 3.65 -0.10
N VAL A 258 -1.05 4.14 -0.26
CA VAL A 258 0.12 3.75 0.57
C VAL A 258 0.74 4.94 1.27
N VAL A 259 0.89 6.06 0.55
CA VAL A 259 1.53 7.28 1.06
C VAL A 259 0.62 8.47 0.80
N GLY A 260 -0.14 8.87 1.80
CA GLY A 260 -1.01 10.04 1.69
C GLY A 260 -0.25 11.38 1.70
N GLU A 261 -0.99 12.47 1.48
CA GLU A 261 -0.43 13.84 1.47
C GLU A 261 0.33 14.17 2.76
N TRP A 262 -0.14 13.68 3.91
CA TRP A 262 0.54 13.90 5.19
C TRP A 262 1.97 13.35 5.20
N GLY A 263 2.20 12.15 4.63
CA GLY A 263 3.53 11.58 4.48
C GLY A 263 4.43 12.45 3.58
N ALA A 264 3.87 12.93 2.46
CA ALA A 264 4.58 13.84 1.56
C ALA A 264 4.96 15.17 2.22
N ASP A 265 4.07 15.75 3.00
CA ASP A 265 4.34 16.99 3.76
C ASP A 265 5.43 16.81 4.80
N ARG A 266 5.46 15.68 5.49
CA ARG A 266 6.54 15.35 6.42
C ARG A 266 7.89 15.27 5.71
N VAL A 267 7.94 14.56 4.58
CA VAL A 267 9.17 14.45 3.79
C VAL A 267 9.63 15.79 3.23
N LYS A 268 8.70 16.64 2.77
CA LYS A 268 9.01 18.04 2.41
C LYS A 268 9.68 18.79 3.56
N GLY A 269 9.23 18.55 4.78
CA GLY A 269 9.77 19.18 5.99
C GLY A 269 11.20 18.78 6.36
N LEU A 270 11.77 17.74 5.72
CA LEU A 270 13.12 17.24 6.02
C LEU A 270 14.26 18.16 5.56
N GLY A 271 13.97 19.27 4.90
CA GLY A 271 15.02 20.20 4.53
C GLY A 271 14.54 21.56 4.06
N PRO A 272 15.39 22.60 4.18
CA PRO A 272 14.99 23.97 3.90
C PRO A 272 14.77 24.28 2.41
N ARG A 273 15.13 23.36 1.52
CA ARG A 273 15.02 23.49 0.06
C ARG A 273 14.07 22.45 -0.55
N GLY A 274 13.14 21.93 0.27
CA GLY A 274 12.10 21.02 -0.16
C GLY A 274 10.90 21.77 -0.71
N GLU A 275 10.45 21.36 -1.89
CA GLU A 275 9.19 21.79 -2.49
C GLU A 275 8.30 20.58 -2.69
N ALA A 276 6.96 20.75 -2.70
CA ALA A 276 6.02 19.69 -2.93
C ALA A 276 5.03 20.06 -4.02
N VAL A 277 4.65 19.05 -4.82
CA VAL A 277 3.57 19.11 -5.79
C VAL A 277 2.64 17.94 -5.52
N ALA A 278 1.41 18.25 -5.13
CA ALA A 278 0.33 17.28 -5.01
C ALA A 278 -0.54 17.31 -6.28
N VAL A 279 -0.83 16.14 -6.84
CA VAL A 279 -1.77 15.98 -7.94
C VAL A 279 -3.15 15.70 -7.34
N THR A 280 -4.01 16.69 -7.33
CA THR A 280 -5.29 16.71 -6.60
C THR A 280 -6.32 15.71 -7.13
N ASP A 281 -6.22 15.31 -8.38
CA ASP A 281 -7.03 14.27 -9.03
C ASP A 281 -6.18 13.05 -9.40
N GLY A 282 -4.99 12.92 -8.80
CA GLY A 282 -4.06 11.82 -9.00
C GLY A 282 -4.44 10.59 -8.18
N TRP A 283 -4.45 9.43 -8.82
CA TRP A 283 -4.76 8.14 -8.22
C TRP A 283 -3.58 7.19 -8.30
N GLY A 284 -3.48 6.30 -7.30
CA GLY A 284 -2.47 5.24 -7.29
C GLY A 284 -1.11 5.70 -6.76
N HIS A 285 -0.22 4.73 -6.60
CA HIS A 285 1.10 4.93 -5.99
C HIS A 285 2.18 5.29 -7.01
N GLY A 286 2.79 6.45 -6.83
CA GLY A 286 3.80 7.02 -7.73
C GLY A 286 3.20 7.93 -8.81
N VAL A 287 3.47 9.23 -8.73
CA VAL A 287 2.91 10.26 -9.63
C VAL A 287 3.38 10.08 -11.06
N LEU A 288 4.67 9.79 -11.26
CA LEU A 288 5.25 9.65 -12.60
C LEU A 288 5.12 8.23 -13.17
N ARG A 289 4.57 7.29 -12.42
CA ARG A 289 4.18 5.98 -12.96
C ARG A 289 2.96 6.15 -13.85
N GLY A 290 3.06 5.78 -15.11
CA GLY A 290 1.94 5.88 -16.05
C GLY A 290 1.66 7.28 -16.58
N SER A 291 2.41 8.30 -16.17
CA SER A 291 2.33 9.60 -16.81
C SER A 291 2.98 9.56 -18.19
N SER A 292 2.33 10.17 -19.17
CA SER A 292 2.85 10.32 -20.55
C SER A 292 3.74 11.57 -20.71
N CYS A 293 4.22 12.12 -19.62
CA CYS A 293 5.12 13.27 -19.62
C CYS A 293 6.54 12.89 -20.04
#